data_05e7f4839a54350e5a8d7744165e76e8
#
_entry.id   05e7f4839a54350e5a8d7744165e76e8
#
_cell.length_a   1.000
_cell.length_b   1.000
_cell.length_c   1.000
_cell.angle_alpha   90.00
_cell.angle_beta   90.00
_cell.angle_gamma   90.00
#
_symmetry.space_group_name_H-M   'P 1'
#
loop_
_entity.id
_entity.type
_entity.pdbx_description
1 polymer ?
#
loop_
_entity_poly.entity_id
_entity_poly.type
_entity_poly.pdbx_seq_one_letter_code
_entity_poly.pdbx_strand_id
1 'polypeptide(L)'
;MQVLVQVSNIWINNVFKLVRRLNSLITEQAPGKLYIAGEYAVLEQDCPAILVAVNQFIRVSITKSKSSTGSIHSKQYSQDSIHWVRRGAQMVIDNRDNPFEYILSAINLTERFCLEQHIKLRVYDLHVNSDLDSADGKKYGLGSSAAVTVATVKAILRFYNVPFSNELVYKLSAISHYSVQGNGSAGDIAASVYGGWIAYQTFDKKWLKRELTQKSLSEVVDEAWPGLKIQLLTPPEGMNLLIGWSQKPASTSRLVDETNANKAALNVEYKQFLQQSRKCVLRMIDGFEQCNIDLIKMQIRVNRKLLQHFAQINQIAIEIPRLSKLINIAESFGGAAKTSGAGNGDCGIVITDEQTNVNELEQQWRKNNVLPLDLHVHQVKLMQ
;
A
#
# COMPACT_ATOMS: atom_id res chain seq x y z
N MET A 1 -54.88 -22.36 6.60
CA MET A 1 -54.07 -22.86 5.48
C MET A 1 -53.20 -21.78 4.82
N GLN A 2 -53.67 -20.55 4.65
CA GLN A 2 -52.87 -19.45 4.07
C GLN A 2 -51.65 -18.97 4.89
N VAL A 3 -51.71 -19.01 6.21
CA VAL A 3 -50.61 -18.58 7.10
C VAL A 3 -49.40 -19.56 7.06
N LEU A 4 -49.65 -20.86 6.91
CA LEU A 4 -48.58 -21.85 6.81
C LEU A 4 -47.80 -21.78 5.49
N VAL A 5 -48.45 -21.35 4.40
CA VAL A 5 -47.79 -21.16 3.08
C VAL A 5 -46.93 -19.91 3.07
N GLN A 6 -47.32 -18.86 3.79
CA GLN A 6 -46.53 -17.63 3.89
C GLN A 6 -45.25 -17.83 4.73
N VAL A 7 -45.31 -18.57 5.82
CA VAL A 7 -44.15 -18.88 6.68
C VAL A 7 -43.15 -19.79 5.94
N SER A 8 -43.62 -20.75 5.15
CA SER A 8 -42.76 -21.62 4.33
C SER A 8 -42.02 -20.84 3.23
N ASN A 9 -42.68 -19.88 2.58
CA ASN A 9 -42.08 -19.07 1.54
C ASN A 9 -41.02 -18.07 2.08
N ILE A 10 -41.21 -17.55 3.29
CA ILE A 10 -40.22 -16.68 3.96
C ILE A 10 -39.01 -17.54 4.36
N TRP A 11 -39.21 -18.73 4.86
CA TRP A 11 -38.13 -19.67 5.22
C TRP A 11 -37.34 -20.13 3.99
N ILE A 12 -38.01 -20.52 2.92
CA ILE A 12 -37.41 -20.92 1.65
C ILE A 12 -36.61 -19.77 1.03
N ASN A 13 -37.16 -18.54 1.01
CA ASN A 13 -36.45 -17.36 0.50
C ASN A 13 -35.24 -16.98 1.37
N ASN A 14 -35.31 -17.13 2.67
CA ASN A 14 -34.18 -16.90 3.56
C ASN A 14 -33.11 -17.99 3.42
N VAL A 15 -33.49 -19.24 3.26
CA VAL A 15 -32.58 -20.35 2.96
C VAL A 15 -31.93 -20.17 1.57
N PHE A 16 -32.69 -19.79 0.55
CA PHE A 16 -32.14 -19.46 -0.78
C PHE A 16 -31.21 -18.25 -0.76
N LYS A 17 -31.52 -17.20 0.01
CA LYS A 17 -30.60 -16.06 0.24
C LYS A 17 -29.34 -16.50 0.99
N LEU A 18 -29.46 -17.39 1.99
CA LEU A 18 -28.33 -17.93 2.73
C LEU A 18 -27.46 -18.83 1.84
N VAL A 19 -28.05 -19.69 1.03
CA VAL A 19 -27.34 -20.57 0.08
C VAL A 19 -26.69 -19.75 -1.06
N ARG A 20 -27.35 -18.71 -1.57
CA ARG A 20 -26.71 -17.76 -2.51
C ARG A 20 -25.55 -16.99 -1.87
N ARG A 21 -25.65 -16.57 -0.60
CA ARG A 21 -24.53 -15.95 0.13
C ARG A 21 -23.36 -16.92 0.36
N LEU A 22 -23.62 -18.22 0.50
CA LEU A 22 -22.58 -19.23 0.72
C LEU A 22 -21.81 -19.62 -0.54
N ASN A 23 -22.33 -19.32 -1.74
CA ASN A 23 -21.69 -19.58 -3.03
C ASN A 23 -21.35 -18.33 -3.83
N SER A 24 -21.43 -17.13 -3.21
CA SER A 24 -21.11 -15.87 -3.93
C SER A 24 -19.60 -15.69 -4.06
N LEU A 25 -19.18 -15.32 -5.26
CA LEU A 25 -17.86 -14.77 -5.52
C LEU A 25 -17.73 -13.48 -4.70
N ILE A 26 -16.74 -13.43 -3.83
CA ILE A 26 -16.37 -12.24 -3.06
C ILE A 26 -15.17 -11.63 -3.75
N THR A 27 -15.22 -10.34 -4.03
CA THR A 27 -14.10 -9.62 -4.60
C THR A 27 -13.86 -8.35 -3.79
N GLU A 28 -12.61 -8.19 -3.33
CA GLU A 28 -12.12 -7.00 -2.67
C GLU A 28 -10.91 -6.47 -3.44
N GLN A 29 -10.66 -5.16 -3.29
CA GLN A 29 -9.54 -4.54 -3.97
C GLN A 29 -8.82 -3.54 -3.07
N ALA A 30 -7.56 -3.29 -3.41
CA ALA A 30 -6.76 -2.25 -2.78
C ALA A 30 -5.95 -1.48 -3.84
N PRO A 31 -5.87 -0.14 -3.72
CA PRO A 31 -5.15 0.70 -4.65
C PRO A 31 -3.64 0.59 -4.47
N GLY A 32 -2.91 0.88 -5.54
CA GLY A 32 -1.50 1.21 -5.47
C GLY A 32 -1.27 2.58 -4.83
N LYS A 33 -0.01 2.89 -4.53
CA LYS A 33 0.39 4.11 -3.84
C LYS A 33 1.66 4.74 -4.43
N LEU A 34 1.85 6.05 -4.15
CA LEU A 34 3.10 6.77 -4.36
C LEU A 34 3.49 7.55 -3.10
N TYR A 35 4.79 7.70 -2.89
CA TYR A 35 5.31 8.64 -1.90
C TYR A 35 5.38 10.05 -2.50
N ILE A 36 4.95 11.02 -1.71
CA ILE A 36 5.01 12.44 -2.05
C ILE A 36 6.15 13.10 -1.30
N ALA A 37 6.32 12.81 -0.02
CA ALA A 37 7.44 13.29 0.79
C ALA A 37 7.67 12.40 2.02
N GLY A 38 8.86 12.49 2.61
CA GLY A 38 9.20 11.84 3.88
C GLY A 38 9.78 10.44 3.71
N GLU A 39 10.19 10.04 2.51
CA GLU A 39 10.88 8.78 2.24
C GLU A 39 12.11 8.63 3.16
N TYR A 40 12.45 7.41 3.50
CA TYR A 40 13.51 7.03 4.45
C TYR A 40 13.27 7.53 5.88
N ALA A 41 12.97 8.84 6.08
CA ALA A 41 12.72 9.38 7.40
C ALA A 41 11.51 8.74 8.09
N VAL A 42 10.49 8.36 7.34
CA VAL A 42 9.27 7.69 7.84
C VAL A 42 9.52 6.32 8.49
N LEU A 43 10.71 5.76 8.35
CA LEU A 43 11.11 4.52 9.04
C LEU A 43 11.31 4.75 10.55
N GLU A 44 11.57 5.99 10.95
CA GLU A 44 11.78 6.41 12.33
C GLU A 44 10.51 7.01 12.94
N GLN A 45 10.37 6.85 14.26
CA GLN A 45 9.28 7.48 15.00
C GLN A 45 9.31 9.00 14.86
N ASP A 46 8.15 9.64 14.98
CA ASP A 46 7.96 11.09 14.89
C ASP A 46 8.35 11.75 13.57
N CYS A 47 8.70 10.95 12.55
CA CYS A 47 8.96 11.42 11.20
C CYS A 47 7.76 11.13 10.29
N PRO A 48 6.93 12.13 9.95
CA PRO A 48 5.80 11.91 9.06
C PRO A 48 6.24 11.77 7.60
N ALA A 49 5.35 11.16 6.79
CA ALA A 49 5.41 11.14 5.34
C ALA A 49 4.06 11.54 4.75
N ILE A 50 4.05 11.97 3.49
CA ILE A 50 2.82 12.12 2.72
C ILE A 50 2.84 11.08 1.61
N LEU A 51 1.73 10.33 1.51
CA LEU A 51 1.51 9.35 0.47
C LEU A 51 0.17 9.63 -0.23
N VAL A 52 0.04 9.07 -1.43
CA VAL A 52 -1.20 9.14 -2.20
C VAL A 52 -1.55 7.77 -2.77
N ALA A 53 -2.82 7.42 -2.72
CA ALA A 53 -3.34 6.24 -3.39
C ALA A 53 -3.72 6.57 -4.84
N VAL A 54 -3.45 5.65 -5.76
CA VAL A 54 -3.74 5.81 -7.19
C VAL A 54 -4.76 4.80 -7.69
N ASN A 55 -5.44 5.08 -8.80
CA ASN A 55 -6.53 4.31 -9.39
C ASN A 55 -6.09 3.05 -10.14
N GLN A 56 -5.01 2.43 -9.72
CA GLN A 56 -4.58 1.09 -10.15
C GLN A 56 -4.70 0.12 -8.99
N PHE A 57 -5.23 -1.09 -9.23
CA PHE A 57 -5.68 -1.95 -8.15
C PHE A 57 -5.08 -3.34 -8.23
N ILE A 58 -4.92 -3.95 -7.05
CA ILE A 58 -4.92 -5.40 -6.93
C ILE A 58 -6.30 -5.84 -6.46
N ARG A 59 -6.86 -6.83 -7.16
CA ARG A 59 -8.15 -7.45 -6.84
C ARG A 59 -7.93 -8.87 -6.38
N VAL A 60 -8.53 -9.21 -5.26
CA VAL A 60 -8.55 -10.57 -4.70
C VAL A 60 -9.98 -11.06 -4.68
N SER A 61 -10.20 -12.17 -5.37
CA SER A 61 -11.49 -12.83 -5.43
C SER A 61 -11.44 -14.17 -4.72
N ILE A 62 -12.43 -14.46 -3.87
CA ILE A 62 -12.53 -15.70 -3.10
C ILE A 62 -13.87 -16.38 -3.38
N THR A 63 -13.81 -17.69 -3.60
CA THR A 63 -14.99 -18.57 -3.65
C THR A 63 -14.79 -19.76 -2.71
N LYS A 64 -15.88 -20.24 -2.10
CA LYS A 64 -15.82 -21.49 -1.34
C LYS A 64 -15.42 -22.63 -2.27
N SER A 65 -14.39 -23.40 -1.90
CA SER A 65 -14.01 -24.56 -2.70
C SER A 65 -15.11 -25.63 -2.66
N LYS A 66 -15.25 -26.32 -3.79
CA LYS A 66 -16.17 -27.46 -3.94
C LYS A 66 -15.54 -28.79 -3.49
N SER A 67 -14.24 -28.78 -3.21
CA SER A 67 -13.46 -29.94 -2.79
C SER A 67 -12.87 -29.75 -1.38
N SER A 68 -12.17 -30.76 -0.87
CA SER A 68 -11.35 -30.64 0.34
C SER A 68 -10.03 -29.89 0.11
N THR A 69 -9.72 -29.55 -1.15
CA THR A 69 -8.52 -28.85 -1.58
C THR A 69 -8.90 -27.44 -2.00
N GLY A 70 -8.13 -26.43 -1.60
CA GLY A 70 -8.21 -25.06 -2.09
C GLY A 70 -7.10 -24.75 -3.07
N SER A 71 -7.21 -23.61 -3.72
CA SER A 71 -6.21 -23.13 -4.66
C SER A 71 -5.94 -21.62 -4.51
N ILE A 72 -4.73 -21.20 -4.85
CA ILE A 72 -4.33 -19.79 -4.97
C ILE A 72 -3.77 -19.58 -6.38
N HIS A 73 -4.38 -18.67 -7.13
CA HIS A 73 -3.97 -18.32 -8.49
C HIS A 73 -3.63 -16.84 -8.57
N SER A 74 -2.54 -16.52 -9.27
CA SER A 74 -2.22 -15.14 -9.63
C SER A 74 -1.91 -15.05 -11.12
N LYS A 75 -2.48 -14.05 -11.80
CA LYS A 75 -2.20 -13.78 -13.20
C LYS A 75 -0.71 -13.48 -13.49
N GLN A 76 -0.02 -12.89 -12.52
CA GLN A 76 1.42 -12.56 -12.62
C GLN A 76 2.30 -13.80 -12.65
N TYR A 77 1.81 -14.91 -12.09
CA TYR A 77 2.49 -16.20 -12.00
C TYR A 77 1.64 -17.25 -12.74
N SER A 78 1.37 -17.01 -14.03
CA SER A 78 0.40 -17.75 -14.86
C SER A 78 0.65 -19.26 -14.96
N GLN A 79 1.81 -19.74 -14.56
CA GLN A 79 2.17 -21.17 -14.52
C GLN A 79 2.09 -21.78 -13.11
N ASP A 80 1.97 -20.96 -12.04
CA ASP A 80 2.02 -21.43 -10.67
C ASP A 80 0.67 -21.21 -9.97
N SER A 81 -0.17 -22.24 -9.96
CA SER A 81 -1.24 -22.34 -8.98
C SER A 81 -0.78 -23.16 -7.80
N ILE A 82 -0.94 -22.62 -6.60
CA ILE A 82 -0.68 -23.37 -5.38
C ILE A 82 -1.98 -24.07 -4.95
N HIS A 83 -1.89 -25.39 -4.80
CA HIS A 83 -2.95 -26.17 -4.13
C HIS A 83 -2.64 -26.29 -2.64
N TRP A 84 -3.68 -26.27 -1.83
CA TRP A 84 -3.54 -26.35 -0.39
C TRP A 84 -4.66 -27.18 0.24
N VAL A 85 -4.36 -27.75 1.39
CA VAL A 85 -5.33 -28.49 2.21
C VAL A 85 -5.39 -27.92 3.61
N ARG A 86 -6.53 -28.12 4.29
CA ARG A 86 -6.66 -27.71 5.69
C ARG A 86 -6.41 -28.90 6.59
N ARG A 87 -5.43 -28.80 7.50
CA ARG A 87 -5.18 -29.75 8.58
C ARG A 87 -5.44 -29.04 9.92
N GLY A 88 -6.60 -29.35 10.53
CA GLY A 88 -7.06 -28.58 11.68
C GLY A 88 -7.27 -27.10 11.32
N ALA A 89 -6.59 -26.21 12.04
CA ALA A 89 -6.60 -24.77 11.79
C ALA A 89 -5.58 -24.32 10.73
N GLN A 90 -4.64 -25.17 10.35
CA GLN A 90 -3.52 -24.79 9.50
C GLN A 90 -3.84 -24.98 8.02
N MET A 91 -3.41 -24.00 7.20
CA MET A 91 -3.27 -24.14 5.76
C MET A 91 -1.94 -24.84 5.46
N VAL A 92 -1.99 -25.96 4.76
CA VAL A 92 -0.81 -26.73 4.36
C VAL A 92 -0.68 -26.68 2.85
N ILE A 93 0.44 -26.18 2.36
CA ILE A 93 0.81 -26.05 0.95
C ILE A 93 1.92 -27.03 0.61
N ASP A 94 1.95 -27.51 -0.63
CA ASP A 94 2.93 -28.51 -1.12
C ASP A 94 4.01 -27.86 -2.00
N ASN A 95 4.44 -26.62 -1.70
CA ASN A 95 5.45 -25.96 -2.51
C ASN A 95 6.54 -25.32 -1.64
N ARG A 96 7.81 -25.58 -1.99
CA ARG A 96 8.99 -25.09 -1.26
C ARG A 96 9.43 -23.70 -1.73
N ASP A 97 9.30 -23.38 -3.02
CA ASP A 97 9.58 -22.07 -3.59
C ASP A 97 8.27 -21.33 -3.86
N ASN A 98 7.97 -20.35 -3.01
CA ASN A 98 6.66 -19.76 -2.98
C ASN A 98 6.69 -18.27 -3.33
N PRO A 99 6.20 -17.87 -4.52
CA PRO A 99 6.13 -16.47 -4.92
C PRO A 99 4.99 -15.69 -4.22
N PHE A 100 4.19 -16.35 -3.36
CA PHE A 100 2.98 -15.79 -2.74
C PHE A 100 3.15 -15.43 -1.26
N GLU A 101 4.37 -15.16 -0.79
CA GLU A 101 4.66 -14.93 0.63
C GLU A 101 3.74 -13.89 1.29
N TYR A 102 3.50 -12.76 0.63
CA TYR A 102 2.61 -11.71 1.15
C TYR A 102 1.14 -12.16 1.22
N ILE A 103 0.69 -12.94 0.23
CA ILE A 103 -0.68 -13.48 0.20
C ILE A 103 -0.86 -14.50 1.32
N LEU A 104 0.08 -15.43 1.47
CA LEU A 104 0.02 -16.47 2.49
C LEU A 104 0.14 -15.90 3.90
N SER A 105 1.02 -14.92 4.10
CA SER A 105 1.11 -14.20 5.37
C SER A 105 -0.21 -13.53 5.72
N ALA A 106 -0.84 -12.82 4.75
CA ALA A 106 -2.13 -12.17 4.93
C ALA A 106 -3.24 -13.17 5.26
N ILE A 107 -3.28 -14.32 4.56
CA ILE A 107 -4.23 -15.39 4.84
C ILE A 107 -4.04 -15.93 6.26
N ASN A 108 -2.83 -16.37 6.60
CA ASN A 108 -2.55 -17.02 7.87
C ASN A 108 -2.85 -16.10 9.06
N LEU A 109 -2.46 -14.82 8.97
CA LEU A 109 -2.71 -13.86 10.05
C LEU A 109 -4.20 -13.54 10.19
N THR A 110 -4.90 -13.31 9.07
CA THR A 110 -6.34 -12.99 9.10
C THR A 110 -7.17 -14.20 9.54
N GLU A 111 -6.81 -15.42 9.13
CA GLU A 111 -7.46 -16.63 9.61
C GLU A 111 -7.19 -16.89 11.10
N ARG A 112 -5.97 -16.57 11.60
CA ARG A 112 -5.69 -16.61 13.04
C ARG A 112 -6.61 -15.64 13.79
N PHE A 113 -6.77 -14.41 13.31
CA PHE A 113 -7.73 -13.45 13.88
C PHE A 113 -9.16 -14.00 13.88
N CYS A 114 -9.61 -14.61 12.76
CA CYS A 114 -10.93 -15.24 12.67
C CYS A 114 -11.10 -16.40 13.69
N LEU A 115 -10.07 -17.22 13.91
CA LEU A 115 -10.09 -18.29 14.91
C LEU A 115 -10.22 -17.75 16.34
N GLU A 116 -9.51 -16.66 16.67
CA GLU A 116 -9.62 -16.00 17.97
C GLU A 116 -11.04 -15.42 18.19
N GLN A 117 -11.76 -15.10 17.09
CA GLN A 117 -13.20 -14.74 17.11
C GLN A 117 -14.14 -15.96 17.06
N HIS A 118 -13.64 -17.19 17.32
CA HIS A 118 -14.39 -18.44 17.29
C HIS A 118 -15.03 -18.78 15.93
N ILE A 119 -14.50 -18.26 14.82
CA ILE A 119 -15.02 -18.52 13.47
C ILE A 119 -14.41 -19.81 12.93
N LYS A 120 -15.29 -20.71 12.46
CA LYS A 120 -14.86 -21.97 11.82
C LYS A 120 -14.27 -21.70 10.44
N LEU A 121 -13.03 -22.10 10.23
CA LEU A 121 -12.34 -21.95 8.96
C LEU A 121 -12.87 -22.94 7.90
N ARG A 122 -12.82 -22.48 6.62
CA ARG A 122 -13.32 -23.22 5.46
C ARG A 122 -12.23 -23.27 4.39
N VAL A 123 -12.37 -24.22 3.46
CA VAL A 123 -11.52 -24.31 2.26
C VAL A 123 -12.11 -23.42 1.15
N TYR A 124 -11.25 -22.72 0.44
CA TYR A 124 -11.63 -21.79 -0.62
C TYR A 124 -10.59 -21.73 -1.75
N ASP A 125 -11.02 -21.19 -2.87
CA ASP A 125 -10.19 -20.86 -4.02
C ASP A 125 -10.02 -19.33 -4.07
N LEU A 126 -8.77 -18.87 -4.19
CA LEU A 126 -8.40 -17.46 -4.17
C LEU A 126 -7.73 -17.10 -5.51
N HIS A 127 -8.18 -16.02 -6.14
CA HIS A 127 -7.64 -15.48 -7.38
C HIS A 127 -7.18 -14.05 -7.20
N VAL A 128 -5.94 -13.76 -7.64
CA VAL A 128 -5.36 -12.43 -7.62
C VAL A 128 -5.20 -11.90 -9.04
N ASN A 129 -5.65 -10.66 -9.25
CA ASN A 129 -5.45 -9.92 -10.49
C ASN A 129 -4.86 -8.53 -10.16
N SER A 130 -3.82 -8.12 -10.89
CA SER A 130 -3.09 -6.88 -10.65
C SER A 130 -3.17 -5.98 -11.89
N ASP A 131 -3.44 -4.69 -11.66
CA ASP A 131 -3.28 -3.63 -12.65
C ASP A 131 -1.97 -2.83 -12.39
N LEU A 132 -1.14 -3.23 -11.39
CA LEU A 132 0.04 -2.47 -10.93
C LEU A 132 1.30 -2.75 -11.75
N ASP A 133 1.19 -3.55 -12.81
CA ASP A 133 2.29 -3.91 -13.68
C ASP A 133 1.96 -3.50 -15.13
N SER A 134 2.99 -3.20 -15.89
CA SER A 134 2.86 -2.91 -17.31
C SER A 134 2.45 -4.15 -18.12
N ALA A 135 2.01 -3.95 -19.36
CA ALA A 135 1.59 -5.02 -20.26
C ALA A 135 2.71 -6.05 -20.54
N ASP A 136 3.97 -5.64 -20.46
CA ASP A 136 5.17 -6.48 -20.57
C ASP A 136 5.66 -7.05 -19.22
N GLY A 137 4.84 -6.96 -18.16
CA GLY A 137 5.10 -7.58 -16.86
C GLY A 137 6.08 -6.81 -15.95
N LYS A 138 6.50 -5.60 -16.34
CA LYS A 138 7.38 -4.79 -15.49
C LYS A 138 6.57 -4.03 -14.43
N LYS A 139 7.09 -3.99 -13.21
CA LYS A 139 6.47 -3.25 -12.11
C LYS A 139 6.60 -1.75 -12.30
N TYR A 140 5.51 -1.02 -12.07
CA TYR A 140 5.52 0.45 -12.05
C TYR A 140 6.12 1.03 -10.76
N GLY A 141 6.28 0.23 -9.70
CA GLY A 141 6.72 0.70 -8.37
C GLY A 141 5.58 1.28 -7.52
N LEU A 142 4.35 0.88 -7.80
CA LEU A 142 3.15 1.38 -7.13
C LEU A 142 2.79 0.63 -5.83
N GLY A 143 3.69 -0.16 -5.25
CA GLY A 143 3.47 -0.83 -3.96
C GLY A 143 2.59 -2.07 -4.03
N SER A 144 2.86 -2.96 -4.98
CA SER A 144 2.07 -4.20 -5.19
C SER A 144 2.03 -5.10 -3.96
N SER A 145 3.11 -5.21 -3.17
CA SER A 145 3.13 -6.02 -1.93
C SER A 145 2.13 -5.52 -0.89
N ALA A 146 2.04 -4.20 -0.70
CA ALA A 146 1.06 -3.62 0.21
C ALA A 146 -0.37 -3.80 -0.30
N ALA A 147 -0.62 -3.51 -1.58
CA ALA A 147 -1.95 -3.63 -2.16
C ALA A 147 -2.46 -5.09 -2.15
N VAL A 148 -1.61 -6.09 -2.46
CA VAL A 148 -2.03 -7.50 -2.39
C VAL A 148 -2.31 -7.96 -0.97
N THR A 149 -1.51 -7.51 0.01
CA THR A 149 -1.75 -7.80 1.43
C THR A 149 -3.09 -7.24 1.88
N VAL A 150 -3.36 -5.96 1.60
CA VAL A 150 -4.62 -5.28 1.99
C VAL A 150 -5.83 -5.92 1.31
N ALA A 151 -5.76 -6.18 0.00
CA ALA A 151 -6.87 -6.81 -0.73
C ALA A 151 -7.15 -8.23 -0.21
N THR A 152 -6.11 -9.00 0.15
CA THR A 152 -6.24 -10.35 0.71
C THR A 152 -6.89 -10.31 2.10
N VAL A 153 -6.42 -9.42 2.99
CA VAL A 153 -7.02 -9.25 4.34
C VAL A 153 -8.50 -8.91 4.22
N LYS A 154 -8.86 -7.90 3.39
CA LYS A 154 -10.27 -7.52 3.16
C LYS A 154 -11.10 -8.70 2.64
N ALA A 155 -10.58 -9.44 1.65
CA ALA A 155 -11.29 -10.55 1.03
C ALA A 155 -11.53 -11.71 2.01
N ILE A 156 -10.55 -12.05 2.86
CA ILE A 156 -10.68 -13.07 3.90
C ILE A 156 -11.70 -12.64 4.97
N LEU A 157 -11.61 -11.41 5.49
CA LEU A 157 -12.58 -10.90 6.47
C LEU A 157 -14.01 -10.96 5.90
N ARG A 158 -14.20 -10.52 4.65
CA ARG A 158 -15.49 -10.57 3.96
C ARG A 158 -16.00 -12.01 3.76
N PHE A 159 -15.09 -12.93 3.39
CA PHE A 159 -15.42 -14.35 3.19
C PHE A 159 -15.92 -15.02 4.47
N TYR A 160 -15.36 -14.64 5.61
CA TYR A 160 -15.80 -15.12 6.91
C TYR A 160 -16.94 -14.29 7.52
N ASN A 161 -17.46 -13.27 6.81
CA ASN A 161 -18.49 -12.33 7.28
C ASN A 161 -18.09 -11.59 8.56
N VAL A 162 -16.82 -11.29 8.73
CA VAL A 162 -16.31 -10.44 9.81
C VAL A 162 -16.51 -8.99 9.41
N PRO A 163 -17.26 -8.18 10.18
CA PRO A 163 -17.29 -6.74 9.98
C PRO A 163 -15.90 -6.14 10.27
N PHE A 164 -15.48 -5.16 9.48
CA PHE A 164 -14.17 -4.55 9.66
C PHE A 164 -14.18 -3.04 9.39
N SER A 165 -13.37 -2.33 10.15
CA SER A 165 -13.01 -0.93 9.93
C SER A 165 -11.72 -0.84 9.11
N ASN A 166 -11.42 0.37 8.59
CA ASN A 166 -10.13 0.64 7.98
C ASN A 166 -8.96 0.42 8.96
N GLU A 167 -9.17 0.74 10.24
CA GLU A 167 -8.16 0.55 11.28
C GLU A 167 -7.81 -0.94 11.46
N LEU A 168 -8.81 -1.82 11.57
CA LEU A 168 -8.59 -3.27 11.68
C LEU A 168 -7.85 -3.80 10.45
N VAL A 169 -8.29 -3.43 9.23
CA VAL A 169 -7.63 -3.83 7.99
C VAL A 169 -6.18 -3.34 7.97
N TYR A 170 -5.93 -2.09 8.37
CA TYR A 170 -4.59 -1.54 8.44
C TYR A 170 -3.70 -2.35 9.38
N LYS A 171 -4.14 -2.59 10.62
CA LYS A 171 -3.36 -3.28 11.63
C LYS A 171 -3.03 -4.72 11.24
N LEU A 172 -4.02 -5.49 10.77
CA LEU A 172 -3.80 -6.85 10.27
C LEU A 172 -2.83 -6.85 9.07
N SER A 173 -3.03 -5.94 8.12
CA SER A 173 -2.18 -5.83 6.93
C SER A 173 -0.75 -5.41 7.29
N ALA A 174 -0.59 -4.47 8.22
CA ALA A 174 0.71 -3.99 8.67
C ALA A 174 1.52 -5.09 9.36
N ILE A 175 0.91 -5.87 10.28
CA ILE A 175 1.55 -7.02 10.93
C ILE A 175 1.95 -8.06 9.88
N SER A 176 1.04 -8.43 8.99
CA SER A 176 1.27 -9.42 7.94
C SER A 176 2.41 -9.00 7.00
N HIS A 177 2.37 -7.78 6.50
CA HIS A 177 3.38 -7.26 5.58
C HIS A 177 4.76 -7.17 6.25
N TYR A 178 4.80 -6.69 7.49
CA TYR A 178 6.03 -6.57 8.27
C TYR A 178 6.67 -7.93 8.57
N SER A 179 5.88 -8.99 8.80
CA SER A 179 6.39 -10.34 9.04
C SER A 179 7.13 -10.94 7.85
N VAL A 180 6.78 -10.52 6.63
CA VAL A 180 7.46 -10.95 5.39
C VAL A 180 8.63 -10.03 5.05
N GLN A 181 8.42 -8.73 5.09
CA GLN A 181 9.42 -7.77 4.64
C GLN A 181 10.53 -7.55 5.67
N GLY A 182 10.26 -7.73 6.97
CA GLY A 182 11.19 -7.54 8.08
C GLY A 182 11.57 -6.09 8.37
N ASN A 183 11.32 -5.18 7.45
CA ASN A 183 11.60 -3.74 7.53
C ASN A 183 10.43 -2.92 6.96
N GLY A 184 10.59 -1.61 6.83
CA GLY A 184 9.58 -0.73 6.25
C GLY A 184 8.75 0.03 7.30
N SER A 185 8.00 1.04 6.83
CA SER A 185 7.19 1.93 7.67
C SER A 185 5.73 1.52 7.77
N ALA A 186 5.23 0.66 6.88
CA ALA A 186 3.82 0.38 6.64
C ALA A 186 2.99 1.60 6.16
N GLY A 187 3.64 2.64 5.63
CA GLY A 187 2.96 3.79 5.03
C GLY A 187 2.25 3.43 3.72
N ASP A 188 2.80 2.50 2.96
CA ASP A 188 2.19 1.93 1.75
C ASP A 188 0.90 1.15 2.08
N ILE A 189 0.89 0.39 3.19
CA ILE A 189 -0.32 -0.24 3.71
C ILE A 189 -1.37 0.82 4.05
N ALA A 190 -0.98 1.90 4.76
CA ALA A 190 -1.90 2.98 5.10
C ALA A 190 -2.53 3.62 3.86
N ALA A 191 -1.73 3.95 2.84
CA ALA A 191 -2.24 4.51 1.60
C ALA A 191 -3.20 3.55 0.87
N SER A 192 -2.88 2.24 0.82
CA SER A 192 -3.73 1.23 0.20
C SER A 192 -5.04 0.97 0.96
N VAL A 193 -5.09 1.25 2.28
CA VAL A 193 -6.30 1.09 3.09
C VAL A 193 -7.18 2.33 3.08
N TYR A 194 -6.57 3.51 3.32
CA TYR A 194 -7.33 4.75 3.55
C TYR A 194 -7.62 5.52 2.26
N GLY A 195 -6.82 5.30 1.21
CA GLY A 195 -7.00 6.00 -0.06
C GLY A 195 -6.68 7.49 0.02
N GLY A 196 -6.89 8.23 -1.06
CA GLY A 196 -6.68 9.67 -1.14
C GLY A 196 -5.24 10.09 -0.86
N TRP A 197 -5.09 11.29 -0.35
CA TRP A 197 -3.84 11.82 0.19
C TRP A 197 -3.81 11.60 1.69
N ILE A 198 -2.73 11.06 2.21
CA ILE A 198 -2.57 10.82 3.65
C ILE A 198 -1.26 11.42 4.18
N ALA A 199 -1.34 12.03 5.36
CA ALA A 199 -0.18 12.21 6.21
C ALA A 199 -0.10 11.00 7.13
N TYR A 200 1.06 10.38 7.18
CA TYR A 200 1.31 9.11 7.85
C TYR A 200 2.52 9.20 8.77
N GLN A 201 2.41 8.66 9.98
CA GLN A 201 3.52 8.46 10.91
C GLN A 201 3.50 7.02 11.39
N THR A 202 4.67 6.35 11.36
CA THR A 202 4.80 4.94 11.75
C THR A 202 4.61 4.72 13.25
N PHE A 203 4.21 3.51 13.60
CA PHE A 203 4.04 3.03 14.97
C PHE A 203 5.36 2.54 15.58
N ASP A 204 5.36 2.35 16.92
CA ASP A 204 6.47 1.73 17.64
C ASP A 204 6.55 0.23 17.35
N LYS A 205 7.51 -0.16 16.50
CA LYS A 205 7.74 -1.55 16.10
C LYS A 205 8.24 -2.42 17.25
N LYS A 206 8.97 -1.83 18.22
CA LYS A 206 9.44 -2.58 19.39
C LYS A 206 8.28 -2.92 20.31
N TRP A 207 7.38 -1.96 20.52
CA TRP A 207 6.13 -2.17 21.24
C TRP A 207 5.32 -3.28 20.56
N LEU A 208 5.04 -3.15 19.26
CA LEU A 208 4.25 -4.15 18.54
C LEU A 208 4.85 -5.57 18.66
N LYS A 209 6.16 -5.71 18.47
CA LYS A 209 6.84 -7.00 18.59
C LYS A 209 6.68 -7.60 19.99
N ARG A 210 6.80 -6.79 21.04
CA ARG A 210 6.60 -7.23 22.43
C ARG A 210 5.17 -7.69 22.68
N GLU A 211 4.17 -6.86 22.29
CA GLU A 211 2.77 -7.18 22.53
C GLU A 211 2.32 -8.46 21.82
N LEU A 212 2.76 -8.68 20.57
CA LEU A 212 2.46 -9.91 19.82
C LEU A 212 3.02 -11.19 20.46
N THR A 213 4.00 -11.08 21.38
CA THR A 213 4.51 -12.24 22.15
C THR A 213 3.76 -12.46 23.46
N GLN A 214 3.01 -11.49 23.95
CA GLN A 214 2.38 -11.51 25.27
C GLN A 214 0.85 -11.60 25.21
N LYS A 215 0.26 -11.17 24.09
CA LYS A 215 -1.19 -11.04 23.93
C LYS A 215 -1.69 -11.81 22.70
N SER A 216 -2.99 -12.05 22.65
CA SER A 216 -3.65 -12.52 21.44
C SER A 216 -3.58 -11.48 20.32
N LEU A 217 -3.74 -11.92 19.07
CA LEU A 217 -3.78 -10.99 17.94
C LEU A 217 -4.95 -10.02 18.05
N SER A 218 -6.10 -10.50 18.49
CA SER A 218 -7.32 -9.70 18.70
C SER A 218 -7.07 -8.57 19.70
N GLU A 219 -6.43 -8.85 20.84
CA GLU A 219 -6.09 -7.80 21.83
C GLU A 219 -5.14 -6.76 21.22
N VAL A 220 -4.09 -7.18 20.49
CA VAL A 220 -3.11 -6.26 19.89
C VAL A 220 -3.73 -5.36 18.83
N VAL A 221 -4.66 -5.86 18.01
CA VAL A 221 -5.30 -5.02 16.98
C VAL A 221 -6.37 -4.08 17.55
N ASP A 222 -6.92 -4.38 18.72
CA ASP A 222 -7.89 -3.51 19.40
C ASP A 222 -7.21 -2.35 20.18
N GLU A 223 -5.93 -2.49 20.52
CA GLU A 223 -5.18 -1.44 21.23
C GLU A 223 -4.78 -0.28 20.32
N ALA A 224 -4.64 0.91 20.91
CA ALA A 224 -4.03 2.05 20.24
C ALA A 224 -2.52 1.80 20.05
N TRP A 225 -2.02 1.87 18.81
CA TRP A 225 -0.60 1.65 18.56
C TRP A 225 0.22 2.93 18.81
N PRO A 226 1.20 2.89 19.75
CA PRO A 226 2.01 4.06 20.05
C PRO A 226 2.73 4.62 18.82
N GLY A 227 2.64 5.92 18.62
CA GLY A 227 3.28 6.63 17.51
C GLY A 227 2.49 6.62 16.19
N LEU A 228 1.55 5.70 15.99
CA LEU A 228 0.76 5.64 14.77
C LEU A 228 -0.13 6.88 14.60
N LYS A 229 0.02 7.56 13.47
CA LYS A 229 -0.90 8.64 13.05
C LYS A 229 -1.21 8.50 11.58
N ILE A 230 -2.49 8.59 11.23
CA ILE A 230 -2.99 8.58 9.86
C ILE A 230 -4.03 9.69 9.74
N GLN A 231 -3.74 10.69 8.90
CA GLN A 231 -4.61 11.83 8.66
C GLN A 231 -4.89 11.95 7.16
N LEU A 232 -6.16 12.04 6.79
CA LEU A 232 -6.54 12.36 5.42
C LEU A 232 -6.23 13.83 5.14
N LEU A 233 -5.66 14.09 3.97
CA LEU A 233 -5.38 15.43 3.46
C LEU A 233 -6.30 15.74 2.29
N THR A 234 -6.84 16.95 2.27
CA THR A 234 -7.62 17.46 1.13
C THR A 234 -6.68 18.28 0.24
N PRO A 235 -6.48 17.89 -1.02
CA PRO A 235 -5.65 18.69 -1.92
C PRO A 235 -6.30 20.04 -2.21
N PRO A 236 -5.52 21.11 -2.34
CA PRO A 236 -6.02 22.40 -2.82
C PRO A 236 -6.70 22.28 -4.18
N GLU A 237 -7.72 23.11 -4.43
CA GLU A 237 -8.33 23.23 -5.75
C GLU A 237 -7.30 23.66 -6.79
N GLY A 238 -7.35 23.11 -8.00
CA GLY A 238 -6.39 23.38 -9.07
C GLY A 238 -5.04 22.66 -8.93
N MET A 239 -4.79 21.94 -7.82
CA MET A 239 -3.58 21.14 -7.68
C MET A 239 -3.69 19.84 -8.48
N ASN A 240 -2.73 19.61 -9.39
CA ASN A 240 -2.65 18.38 -10.17
C ASN A 240 -1.42 17.55 -9.79
N LEU A 241 -1.58 16.23 -9.84
CA LEU A 241 -0.51 15.25 -9.67
C LEU A 241 -0.24 14.58 -11.02
N LEU A 242 0.99 14.74 -11.55
CA LEU A 242 1.44 14.01 -12.71
C LEU A 242 2.45 12.94 -12.30
N ILE A 243 2.46 11.83 -13.01
CA ILE A 243 3.30 10.67 -12.70
C ILE A 243 4.03 10.25 -13.95
N GLY A 244 5.36 10.23 -13.88
CA GLY A 244 6.20 9.73 -14.95
C GLY A 244 6.97 8.49 -14.55
N TRP A 245 6.95 7.44 -15.38
CA TRP A 245 7.64 6.19 -15.13
C TRP A 245 8.97 6.13 -15.89
N SER A 246 10.02 5.77 -15.16
CA SER A 246 11.38 5.66 -15.71
C SER A 246 11.59 4.38 -16.57
N GLN A 247 10.63 3.45 -16.59
CA GLN A 247 10.72 2.13 -17.22
C GLN A 247 11.89 1.26 -16.68
N LYS A 248 12.47 1.64 -15.54
CA LYS A 248 13.50 0.88 -14.82
C LYS A 248 12.96 0.50 -13.46
N PRO A 249 12.75 -0.79 -13.18
CA PRO A 249 12.27 -1.24 -11.87
C PRO A 249 13.33 -1.00 -10.78
N ALA A 250 12.87 -0.69 -9.57
CA ALA A 250 13.70 -0.54 -8.38
C ALA A 250 13.36 -1.60 -7.31
N SER A 251 14.29 -1.83 -6.37
CA SER A 251 14.09 -2.70 -5.20
C SER A 251 14.12 -1.88 -3.92
N THR A 252 12.94 -1.63 -3.36
CA THR A 252 12.79 -0.81 -2.14
C THR A 252 13.45 -1.46 -0.92
N SER A 253 13.25 -2.77 -0.71
CA SER A 253 13.81 -3.50 0.46
C SER A 253 15.32 -3.40 0.51
N ARG A 254 16.00 -3.66 -0.62
CA ARG A 254 17.45 -3.59 -0.71
C ARG A 254 18.01 -2.21 -0.37
N LEU A 255 17.40 -1.13 -0.90
CA LEU A 255 17.85 0.25 -0.62
C LEU A 255 17.66 0.64 0.85
N VAL A 256 16.57 0.18 1.47
CA VAL A 256 16.32 0.38 2.91
C VAL A 256 17.36 -0.37 3.75
N ASP A 257 17.71 -1.60 3.38
CA ASP A 257 18.72 -2.40 4.10
C ASP A 257 20.12 -1.80 3.98
N GLU A 258 20.52 -1.33 2.79
CA GLU A 258 21.79 -0.62 2.57
C GLU A 258 21.91 0.64 3.45
N THR A 259 20.82 1.42 3.58
CA THR A 259 20.81 2.61 4.45
C THR A 259 20.83 2.28 5.93
N ASN A 260 20.15 1.21 6.34
CA ASN A 260 20.15 0.76 7.75
C ASN A 260 21.54 0.33 8.22
N ALA A 261 22.33 -0.28 7.36
CA ALA A 261 23.70 -0.69 7.67
C ALA A 261 24.62 0.51 8.01
N ASN A 262 24.37 1.68 7.41
CA ASN A 262 25.19 2.88 7.57
C ASN A 262 24.77 3.79 8.73
N LYS A 263 23.61 3.56 9.33
CA LYS A 263 23.03 4.44 10.38
C LYS A 263 23.96 4.71 11.58
N ALA A 264 24.67 3.70 12.02
CA ALA A 264 25.56 3.83 13.19
C ALA A 264 26.79 4.72 12.90
N ALA A 265 27.31 4.65 11.68
CA ALA A 265 28.46 5.43 11.25
C ALA A 265 28.11 6.89 10.94
N LEU A 266 26.88 7.16 10.49
CA LEU A 266 26.40 8.48 10.03
C LEU A 266 25.44 9.13 11.03
N ASN A 267 25.64 8.95 12.33
CA ASN A 267 24.66 9.34 13.37
C ASN A 267 24.29 10.83 13.37
N VAL A 268 25.24 11.74 13.13
CA VAL A 268 24.99 13.20 13.15
C VAL A 268 24.24 13.63 11.89
N GLU A 269 24.73 13.27 10.71
CA GLU A 269 24.13 13.59 9.42
C GLU A 269 22.73 12.97 9.28
N TYR A 270 22.58 11.74 9.76
CA TYR A 270 21.29 11.05 9.76
C TYR A 270 20.26 11.78 10.66
N LYS A 271 20.65 12.20 11.87
CA LYS A 271 19.77 12.99 12.76
C LYS A 271 19.37 14.33 12.13
N GLN A 272 20.31 15.01 11.48
CA GLN A 272 20.01 16.25 10.76
C GLN A 272 19.03 16.01 9.61
N PHE A 273 19.23 14.95 8.83
CA PHE A 273 18.27 14.54 7.78
C PHE A 273 16.87 14.30 8.34
N LEU A 274 16.73 13.56 9.45
CA LEU A 274 15.45 13.30 10.08
C LEU A 274 14.75 14.59 10.52
N GLN A 275 15.47 15.51 11.16
CA GLN A 275 14.92 16.80 11.62
C GLN A 275 14.46 17.66 10.44
N GLN A 276 15.26 17.74 9.37
CA GLN A 276 14.96 18.53 8.19
C GLN A 276 13.80 17.91 7.39
N SER A 277 13.77 16.58 7.24
CA SER A 277 12.67 15.86 6.60
C SER A 277 11.36 16.05 7.36
N ARG A 278 11.38 15.88 8.68
CA ARG A 278 10.22 16.13 9.53
C ARG A 278 9.68 17.56 9.36
N LYS A 279 10.55 18.57 9.42
CA LYS A 279 10.16 19.98 9.22
C LYS A 279 9.57 20.20 7.81
N CYS A 280 10.17 19.62 6.79
CA CYS A 280 9.71 19.73 5.41
C CYS A 280 8.30 19.13 5.26
N VAL A 281 8.06 17.91 5.77
CA VAL A 281 6.76 17.25 5.67
C VAL A 281 5.68 17.96 6.46
N LEU A 282 5.96 18.43 7.68
CA LEU A 282 5.01 19.22 8.46
C LEU A 282 4.60 20.51 7.73
N ARG A 283 5.56 21.25 7.14
CA ARG A 283 5.23 22.42 6.33
C ARG A 283 4.45 22.09 5.06
N MET A 284 4.66 20.89 4.50
CA MET A 284 3.84 20.45 3.37
C MET A 284 2.40 20.17 3.81
N ILE A 285 2.20 19.57 5.00
CA ILE A 285 0.88 19.39 5.61
C ILE A 285 0.21 20.75 5.83
N ASP A 286 0.93 21.75 6.39
CA ASP A 286 0.43 23.12 6.51
C ASP A 286 -0.05 23.67 5.14
N GLY A 287 0.68 23.34 4.05
CA GLY A 287 0.29 23.72 2.68
C GLY A 287 -1.06 23.12 2.25
N PHE A 288 -1.33 21.87 2.60
CA PHE A 288 -2.64 21.26 2.37
C PHE A 288 -3.74 21.93 3.20
N GLU A 289 -3.49 22.17 4.49
CA GLU A 289 -4.46 22.79 5.42
C GLU A 289 -4.79 24.24 5.03
N GLN A 290 -3.80 24.97 4.49
CA GLN A 290 -3.95 26.37 4.03
C GLN A 290 -4.38 26.48 2.57
N CYS A 291 -4.63 25.38 1.87
CA CYS A 291 -4.90 25.34 0.43
C CYS A 291 -3.83 26.10 -0.41
N ASN A 292 -2.56 25.97 -0.03
CA ASN A 292 -1.44 26.70 -0.61
C ASN A 292 -0.55 25.80 -1.49
N ILE A 293 -0.83 25.78 -2.81
CA ILE A 293 -0.09 24.97 -3.79
C ILE A 293 1.39 25.35 -3.86
N ASP A 294 1.70 26.64 -3.77
CA ASP A 294 3.09 27.12 -3.86
C ASP A 294 3.93 26.64 -2.66
N LEU A 295 3.34 26.62 -1.46
CA LEU A 295 4.00 26.05 -0.29
C LEU A 295 4.26 24.56 -0.48
N ILE A 296 3.29 23.80 -1.00
CA ILE A 296 3.45 22.37 -1.33
C ILE A 296 4.57 22.19 -2.35
N LYS A 297 4.54 22.94 -3.48
CA LYS A 297 5.57 22.89 -4.52
C LYS A 297 6.96 23.23 -3.97
N MET A 298 7.06 24.22 -3.10
CA MET A 298 8.32 24.58 -2.43
C MET A 298 8.84 23.42 -1.58
N GLN A 299 7.98 22.75 -0.80
CA GLN A 299 8.40 21.63 0.05
C GLN A 299 8.75 20.37 -0.78
N ILE A 300 8.14 20.12 -1.93
CA ILE A 300 8.58 19.07 -2.88
C ILE A 300 10.04 19.30 -3.29
N ARG A 301 10.41 20.55 -3.65
CA ARG A 301 11.79 20.89 -4.02
C ARG A 301 12.76 20.75 -2.85
N VAL A 302 12.33 21.12 -1.63
CA VAL A 302 13.12 20.91 -0.40
C VAL A 302 13.33 19.42 -0.15
N ASN A 303 12.28 18.62 -0.21
CA ASN A 303 12.35 17.17 0.00
C ASN A 303 13.28 16.50 -1.03
N ARG A 304 13.23 16.89 -2.31
CA ARG A 304 14.17 16.42 -3.34
C ARG A 304 15.62 16.67 -2.94
N LYS A 305 15.96 17.90 -2.50
CA LYS A 305 17.32 18.24 -2.06
C LYS A 305 17.77 17.42 -0.86
N LEU A 306 16.86 17.17 0.11
CA LEU A 306 17.14 16.32 1.26
C LEU A 306 17.44 14.89 0.83
N LEU A 307 16.67 14.33 -0.11
CA LEU A 307 16.91 12.99 -0.64
C LEU A 307 18.22 12.90 -1.45
N GLN A 308 18.58 13.94 -2.21
CA GLN A 308 19.86 13.99 -2.93
C GLN A 308 21.04 14.01 -1.95
N HIS A 309 20.95 14.81 -0.89
CA HIS A 309 21.98 14.85 0.16
C HIS A 309 22.06 13.49 0.90
N PHE A 310 20.91 12.92 1.26
CA PHE A 310 20.85 11.59 1.87
C PHE A 310 21.46 10.49 0.99
N ALA A 311 21.23 10.57 -0.33
CA ALA A 311 21.84 9.67 -1.31
C ALA A 311 23.37 9.76 -1.32
N GLN A 312 23.91 10.98 -1.26
CA GLN A 312 25.37 11.24 -1.24
C GLN A 312 26.02 10.66 0.02
N ILE A 313 25.48 10.93 1.22
CA ILE A 313 26.07 10.46 2.46
C ILE A 313 25.97 8.93 2.61
N ASN A 314 24.94 8.30 2.05
CA ASN A 314 24.76 6.85 2.09
C ASN A 314 25.37 6.11 0.88
N GLN A 315 25.91 6.84 -0.10
CA GLN A 315 26.48 6.29 -1.33
C GLN A 315 25.48 5.42 -2.14
N ILE A 316 24.23 5.82 -2.15
CA ILE A 316 23.14 5.12 -2.88
C ILE A 316 22.63 5.98 -4.04
N ALA A 317 22.10 5.34 -5.08
CA ALA A 317 21.47 6.04 -6.19
C ALA A 317 19.96 6.16 -5.94
N ILE A 318 19.48 7.35 -5.57
CA ILE A 318 18.04 7.65 -5.46
C ILE A 318 17.50 8.23 -6.78
N GLU A 319 18.12 9.30 -7.28
CA GLU A 319 17.70 9.95 -8.51
C GLU A 319 18.58 9.52 -9.68
N ILE A 320 18.08 8.62 -10.52
CA ILE A 320 18.77 8.15 -11.74
C ILE A 320 18.64 9.18 -12.87
N PRO A 321 19.53 9.17 -13.92
CA PRO A 321 19.53 10.19 -14.97
C PRO A 321 18.18 10.40 -15.68
N ARG A 322 17.38 9.33 -15.85
CA ARG A 322 16.05 9.44 -16.46
C ARG A 322 15.05 10.17 -15.56
N LEU A 323 15.11 9.94 -14.24
CA LEU A 323 14.30 10.68 -13.27
C LEU A 323 14.77 12.14 -13.15
N SER A 324 16.07 12.42 -13.22
CA SER A 324 16.57 13.80 -13.30
C SER A 324 16.04 14.55 -14.54
N LYS A 325 15.98 13.88 -15.71
CA LYS A 325 15.36 14.45 -16.91
C LYS A 325 13.87 14.73 -16.72
N LEU A 326 13.13 13.79 -16.17
CA LEU A 326 11.71 13.95 -15.81
C LEU A 326 11.51 15.22 -14.98
N ILE A 327 12.29 15.35 -13.91
CA ILE A 327 12.18 16.43 -12.95
C ILE A 327 12.56 17.77 -13.59
N ASN A 328 13.67 17.84 -14.32
CA ASN A 328 14.12 19.08 -14.96
C ASN A 328 13.12 19.59 -16.00
N ILE A 329 12.50 18.69 -16.77
CA ILE A 329 11.42 19.04 -17.69
C ILE A 329 10.24 19.60 -16.90
N ALA A 330 9.78 18.92 -15.86
CA ALA A 330 8.64 19.37 -15.07
C ALA A 330 8.88 20.76 -14.43
N GLU A 331 10.09 21.00 -13.91
CA GLU A 331 10.46 22.31 -13.34
C GLU A 331 10.46 23.43 -14.40
N SER A 332 10.85 23.16 -15.67
CA SER A 332 10.80 24.16 -16.74
C SER A 332 9.38 24.55 -17.15
N PHE A 333 8.38 23.73 -16.81
CA PHE A 333 6.95 24.04 -16.98
C PHE A 333 6.30 24.57 -15.69
N GLY A 334 7.08 24.96 -14.68
CA GLY A 334 6.59 25.52 -13.42
C GLY A 334 6.10 24.49 -12.41
N GLY A 335 6.18 23.19 -12.70
CA GLY A 335 5.88 22.11 -11.76
C GLY A 335 6.95 21.98 -10.67
N ALA A 336 6.66 21.24 -9.61
CA ALA A 336 7.63 20.82 -8.61
C ALA A 336 7.70 19.30 -8.58
N ALA A 337 8.89 18.74 -8.79
CA ALA A 337 9.05 17.32 -9.09
C ALA A 337 10.14 16.63 -8.26
N LYS A 338 9.99 15.34 -8.04
CA LYS A 338 10.98 14.48 -7.37
C LYS A 338 10.74 12.99 -7.68
N THR A 339 11.70 12.15 -7.30
CA THR A 339 11.51 10.70 -7.27
C THR A 339 10.44 10.31 -6.25
N SER A 340 9.70 9.24 -6.48
CA SER A 340 8.74 8.68 -5.53
C SER A 340 9.27 7.37 -4.94
N GLY A 341 9.18 7.20 -3.62
CA GLY A 341 9.63 6.02 -2.91
C GLY A 341 11.15 5.93 -2.73
N ALA A 342 11.70 4.72 -2.71
CA ALA A 342 13.13 4.51 -2.45
C ALA A 342 14.06 5.04 -3.56
N GLY A 343 13.53 5.33 -4.74
CA GLY A 343 14.32 5.79 -5.88
C GLY A 343 15.02 4.66 -6.62
N ASN A 344 16.10 5.00 -7.33
CA ASN A 344 16.86 4.10 -8.22
C ASN A 344 16.06 3.55 -9.42
N GLY A 345 14.92 4.14 -9.72
CA GLY A 345 14.00 3.73 -10.78
C GLY A 345 12.56 4.07 -10.46
N ASP A 346 11.64 3.23 -10.93
CA ASP A 346 10.19 3.38 -10.77
C ASP A 346 9.67 4.74 -11.25
N CYS A 347 8.88 5.43 -10.44
CA CYS A 347 8.20 6.67 -10.81
C CYS A 347 8.83 7.92 -10.20
N GLY A 348 8.67 9.03 -10.94
CA GLY A 348 8.73 10.38 -10.40
C GLY A 348 7.35 11.00 -10.32
N ILE A 349 7.16 11.91 -9.36
CA ILE A 349 5.92 12.68 -9.17
C ILE A 349 6.15 14.15 -9.44
N VAL A 350 5.11 14.81 -9.91
CA VAL A 350 5.10 16.26 -10.14
C VAL A 350 3.81 16.85 -9.58
N ILE A 351 3.94 17.90 -8.80
CA ILE A 351 2.83 18.76 -8.41
C ILE A 351 2.81 19.98 -9.34
N THR A 352 1.68 20.18 -9.99
CA THR A 352 1.43 21.33 -10.88
C THR A 352 0.17 22.06 -10.44
N ASP A 353 -0.09 23.18 -11.10
CA ASP A 353 -1.32 23.96 -11.00
C ASP A 353 -2.01 24.06 -12.37
N GLU A 354 -3.11 24.79 -12.44
CA GLU A 354 -3.90 24.99 -13.66
C GLU A 354 -3.16 25.74 -14.78
N GLN A 355 -2.08 26.48 -14.45
CA GLN A 355 -1.32 27.24 -15.44
C GLN A 355 -0.31 26.36 -16.21
N THR A 356 -0.05 25.16 -15.73
CA THR A 356 0.93 24.25 -16.33
C THR A 356 0.38 23.62 -17.62
N ASN A 357 1.10 23.79 -18.74
CA ASN A 357 0.77 23.09 -19.98
C ASN A 357 1.19 21.61 -19.90
N VAL A 358 0.28 20.79 -19.31
CA VAL A 358 0.49 19.36 -19.06
C VAL A 358 0.75 18.59 -20.35
N ASN A 359 0.00 18.88 -21.43
CA ASN A 359 0.13 18.16 -22.70
C ASN A 359 1.55 18.30 -23.28
N GLU A 360 2.11 19.49 -23.26
CA GLU A 360 3.45 19.74 -23.79
C GLU A 360 4.52 19.14 -22.87
N LEU A 361 4.35 19.24 -21.56
CA LEU A 361 5.23 18.62 -20.57
C LEU A 361 5.33 17.10 -20.82
N GLU A 362 4.19 16.42 -20.98
CA GLU A 362 4.16 14.97 -21.25
C GLU A 362 4.78 14.62 -22.61
N GLN A 363 4.58 15.44 -23.63
CA GLN A 363 5.26 15.24 -24.92
C GLN A 363 6.78 15.31 -24.76
N GLN A 364 7.30 16.27 -23.98
CA GLN A 364 8.74 16.36 -23.68
C GLN A 364 9.22 15.14 -22.87
N TRP A 365 8.42 14.61 -21.94
CA TRP A 365 8.74 13.38 -21.25
C TRP A 365 8.88 12.20 -22.22
N ARG A 366 7.90 11.99 -23.12
CA ARG A 366 7.95 10.91 -24.12
C ARG A 366 9.19 11.00 -25.01
N LYS A 367 9.56 12.21 -25.47
CA LYS A 367 10.79 12.45 -26.25
C LYS A 367 12.08 12.11 -25.47
N ASN A 368 12.02 12.10 -24.13
CA ASN A 368 13.15 11.78 -23.25
C ASN A 368 13.05 10.39 -22.61
N ASN A 369 12.25 9.47 -23.18
CA ASN A 369 12.05 8.10 -22.71
C ASN A 369 11.49 8.01 -21.27
N VAL A 370 10.71 8.98 -20.84
CA VAL A 370 9.87 8.95 -19.65
C VAL A 370 8.45 8.67 -20.11
N LEU A 371 7.82 7.66 -19.56
CA LEU A 371 6.44 7.33 -19.89
C LEU A 371 5.49 8.03 -18.92
N PRO A 372 4.66 8.99 -19.37
CA PRO A 372 3.56 9.50 -18.56
C PRO A 372 2.59 8.37 -18.25
N LEU A 373 2.19 8.27 -16.99
CA LEU A 373 1.15 7.33 -16.54
C LEU A 373 -0.14 8.10 -16.32
N ASP A 374 -1.21 7.69 -16.99
CA ASP A 374 -2.55 8.23 -16.80
C ASP A 374 -3.15 7.66 -15.50
N LEU A 375 -2.69 8.18 -14.37
CA LEU A 375 -3.09 7.76 -13.04
C LEU A 375 -3.73 8.92 -12.30
N HIS A 376 -4.83 8.62 -11.61
CA HIS A 376 -5.56 9.59 -10.80
C HIS A 376 -5.56 9.18 -9.33
N VAL A 377 -5.76 10.14 -8.45
CA VAL A 377 -5.89 9.88 -7.02
C VAL A 377 -7.17 9.08 -6.75
N HIS A 378 -7.02 7.95 -6.07
CA HIS A 378 -8.13 7.10 -5.67
C HIS A 378 -8.63 7.48 -4.29
N GLN A 379 -9.86 7.98 -4.21
CA GLN A 379 -10.58 8.26 -2.97
C GLN A 379 -11.30 6.99 -2.51
N VAL A 380 -10.95 6.47 -1.34
CA VAL A 380 -11.73 5.39 -0.70
C VAL A 380 -12.94 6.02 -0.04
N LYS A 381 -14.14 5.50 -0.33
CA LYS A 381 -15.32 5.84 0.47
C LYS A 381 -15.06 5.34 1.89
N LEU A 382 -14.99 6.26 2.86
CA LEU A 382 -14.87 5.89 4.27
C LEU A 382 -16.09 5.03 4.60
N MET A 383 -15.84 3.78 4.99
CA MET A 383 -16.87 2.95 5.62
C MET A 383 -17.05 3.52 7.03
N GLN A 384 -18.20 4.16 7.25
CA GLN A 384 -18.64 4.62 8.57
C GLN A 384 -18.96 3.44 9.48
#